data_f479ead1b42d7b14e594614b454e3308
#
_entry.id   f479ead1b42d7b14e594614b454e3308
#
_cell.length_a   1.000
_cell.length_b   1.000
_cell.length_c   1.000
_cell.angle_alpha   90.00
_cell.angle_beta   90.00
_cell.angle_gamma   90.00
#
_symmetry.space_group_name_H-M   'P 1'
#
loop_
_entity.id
_entity.type
_entity.pdbx_description
1 polymer ?
#
loop_
_entity_poly.entity_id
_entity_poly.type
_entity_poly.pdbx_seq_one_letter_code
_entity_poly.pdbx_strand_id
1 'polypeptide(L)'
;LSELLRYLKSYKGDLNENDKEKLNKNPLRLLDSKDVDLKEFLDKGPKIIDFLSPEQLNLLDKIQSIFGKYVEIELDSSLVRGLDYYTGLVFEAVSSNLGAQDSFLGGGRYDDLSKDLGGKEMPAIGFAIGLERLNLIKKHKNIKSNKVISFVTTSSKMNALAFKIAQLLRSHNYDIRLETNFTDASLKAKLRKASKLGAKFVFIMGEEEFESDTITVKSFDEDGYQVNMSFDEILDFYKDI
;
A
#
# COMPACT_ATOMS: atom_id res chain seq x y z
N LEU A 1 -18.26 -10.86 12.49
CA LEU A 1 -18.92 -9.99 13.47
C LEU A 1 -19.84 -10.80 14.43
N SER A 2 -20.72 -11.66 13.91
CA SER A 2 -21.66 -12.47 14.71
C SER A 2 -20.95 -13.36 15.75
N GLU A 3 -19.83 -13.96 15.40
CA GLU A 3 -19.04 -14.79 16.32
C GLU A 3 -18.41 -13.95 17.45
N LEU A 4 -17.85 -12.78 17.13
CA LEU A 4 -17.33 -11.84 18.12
C LEU A 4 -18.43 -11.40 19.08
N LEU A 5 -19.60 -11.03 18.57
CA LEU A 5 -20.76 -10.66 19.41
C LEU A 5 -21.23 -11.82 20.30
N ARG A 6 -21.21 -13.06 19.78
CA ARG A 6 -21.53 -14.25 20.57
C ARG A 6 -20.51 -14.46 21.68
N TYR A 7 -19.24 -14.33 21.38
CA TYR A 7 -18.15 -14.46 22.36
C TYR A 7 -18.23 -13.39 23.45
N LEU A 8 -18.47 -12.14 23.06
CA LEU A 8 -18.64 -11.02 24.02
C LEU A 8 -19.76 -11.23 25.03
N LYS A 9 -20.83 -12.01 24.70
CA LYS A 9 -21.88 -12.35 25.67
C LYS A 9 -21.38 -13.17 26.86
N SER A 10 -20.23 -13.81 26.76
CA SER A 10 -19.61 -14.57 27.83
C SER A 10 -18.69 -13.72 28.73
N TYR A 11 -18.43 -12.48 28.35
CA TYR A 11 -17.64 -11.56 29.18
C TYR A 11 -18.41 -11.20 30.45
N LYS A 12 -17.78 -11.41 31.61
CA LYS A 12 -18.38 -11.18 32.94
C LYS A 12 -17.95 -9.86 33.57
N GLY A 13 -17.00 -9.16 32.95
CA GLY A 13 -16.56 -7.83 33.39
C GLY A 13 -17.54 -6.73 32.98
N ASP A 14 -17.49 -5.62 33.68
CA ASP A 14 -18.24 -4.42 33.31
C ASP A 14 -17.49 -3.66 32.20
N LEU A 15 -18.18 -3.38 31.13
CA LEU A 15 -17.64 -2.49 30.10
C LEU A 15 -17.68 -1.04 30.59
N ASN A 16 -16.59 -0.31 30.43
CA ASN A 16 -16.58 1.14 30.64
C ASN A 16 -17.44 1.86 29.60
N GLU A 17 -17.77 3.13 29.82
CA GLU A 17 -18.69 3.88 28.95
C GLU A 17 -18.18 4.00 27.50
N ASN A 18 -16.86 4.13 27.30
CA ASN A 18 -16.25 4.18 25.96
C ASN A 18 -16.40 2.85 25.22
N ASP A 19 -16.21 1.72 25.90
CA ASP A 19 -16.35 0.40 25.31
C ASP A 19 -17.82 0.02 25.06
N LYS A 20 -18.75 0.49 25.90
CA LYS A 20 -20.20 0.40 25.62
C LYS A 20 -20.58 1.18 24.36
N GLU A 21 -20.01 2.37 24.18
CA GLU A 21 -20.25 3.17 22.96
C GLU A 21 -19.67 2.46 21.71
N LYS A 22 -18.47 1.90 21.81
CA LYS A 22 -17.88 1.08 20.72
C LYS A 22 -18.75 -0.12 20.39
N LEU A 23 -19.22 -0.85 21.42
CA LEU A 23 -20.10 -2.01 21.22
C LEU A 23 -21.37 -1.66 20.43
N ASN A 24 -21.95 -0.51 20.72
CA ASN A 24 -23.18 -0.05 20.07
C ASN A 24 -22.97 0.45 18.63
N LYS A 25 -21.85 1.15 18.36
CA LYS A 25 -21.55 1.74 17.07
C LYS A 25 -20.89 0.75 16.10
N ASN A 26 -19.80 0.16 16.54
CA ASN A 26 -19.03 -0.82 15.77
C ASN A 26 -18.30 -1.77 16.73
N PRO A 27 -18.84 -2.98 16.98
CA PRO A 27 -18.25 -3.94 17.91
C PRO A 27 -16.81 -4.35 17.61
N LEU A 28 -16.36 -4.27 16.36
CA LEU A 28 -14.97 -4.56 16.02
C LEU A 28 -13.99 -3.60 16.70
N ARG A 29 -14.41 -2.37 17.01
CA ARG A 29 -13.57 -1.39 17.73
C ARG A 29 -13.26 -1.79 19.17
N LEU A 30 -13.92 -2.81 19.72
CA LEU A 30 -13.56 -3.37 21.02
C LEU A 30 -12.20 -4.08 20.97
N LEU A 31 -11.78 -4.59 19.82
CA LEU A 31 -10.48 -5.21 19.64
C LEU A 31 -9.32 -4.22 19.94
N ASP A 32 -9.57 -2.91 19.77
CA ASP A 32 -8.64 -1.82 20.16
C ASP A 32 -9.01 -1.21 21.52
N SER A 33 -9.57 -1.99 22.46
CA SER A 33 -9.81 -1.51 23.81
C SER A 33 -8.50 -1.37 24.57
N LYS A 34 -8.43 -0.32 25.41
CA LYS A 34 -7.33 -0.08 26.36
C LYS A 34 -7.57 -0.70 27.72
N ASP A 35 -8.75 -1.25 27.93
CA ASP A 35 -9.09 -1.99 29.14
C ASP A 35 -8.34 -3.33 29.14
N VAL A 36 -7.54 -3.56 30.19
CA VAL A 36 -6.62 -4.70 30.28
C VAL A 36 -7.39 -6.01 30.36
N ASP A 37 -8.44 -6.06 31.17
CA ASP A 37 -9.21 -7.29 31.40
C ASP A 37 -10.01 -7.66 30.14
N LEU A 38 -10.61 -6.66 29.51
CA LEU A 38 -11.33 -6.87 28.25
C LEU A 38 -10.38 -7.31 27.14
N LYS A 39 -9.20 -6.70 27.04
CA LYS A 39 -8.19 -7.07 26.04
C LYS A 39 -7.72 -8.51 26.24
N GLU A 40 -7.38 -8.90 27.47
CA GLU A 40 -6.98 -10.28 27.78
C GLU A 40 -8.09 -11.30 27.46
N PHE A 41 -9.34 -10.92 27.67
CA PHE A 41 -10.48 -11.74 27.26
C PHE A 41 -10.58 -11.84 25.74
N LEU A 42 -10.51 -10.73 25.01
CA LEU A 42 -10.61 -10.70 23.55
C LEU A 42 -9.43 -11.41 22.86
N ASP A 43 -8.25 -11.39 23.46
CA ASP A 43 -7.08 -12.11 22.94
C ASP A 43 -7.27 -13.63 22.91
N LYS A 44 -8.14 -14.16 23.74
CA LYS A 44 -8.53 -15.59 23.79
C LYS A 44 -9.73 -15.90 22.89
N GLY A 45 -10.33 -14.86 22.29
CA GLY A 45 -11.52 -14.95 21.46
C GLY A 45 -11.24 -15.24 19.99
N PRO A 46 -12.33 -15.25 19.17
CA PRO A 46 -12.22 -15.47 17.74
C PRO A 46 -11.40 -14.37 17.08
N LYS A 47 -10.45 -14.74 16.24
CA LYS A 47 -9.60 -13.81 15.47
C LYS A 47 -10.21 -13.54 14.11
N ILE A 48 -10.04 -12.33 13.60
CA ILE A 48 -10.56 -11.95 12.26
C ILE A 48 -9.98 -12.88 11.18
N ILE A 49 -8.72 -13.25 11.32
CA ILE A 49 -8.02 -14.11 10.35
C ILE A 49 -8.68 -15.49 10.17
N ASP A 50 -9.32 -16.02 11.20
CA ASP A 50 -9.99 -17.33 11.17
C ASP A 50 -11.24 -17.36 10.26
N PHE A 51 -11.72 -16.17 9.86
CA PHE A 51 -12.93 -15.98 9.06
C PHE A 51 -12.64 -15.45 7.64
N LEU A 52 -11.37 -15.36 7.28
CA LEU A 52 -11.00 -14.93 5.93
C LEU A 52 -11.23 -16.04 4.91
N SER A 53 -11.67 -15.64 3.72
CA SER A 53 -11.77 -16.57 2.59
C SER A 53 -10.38 -16.97 2.09
N PRO A 54 -10.25 -18.12 1.36
CA PRO A 54 -8.98 -18.51 0.73
C PRO A 54 -8.39 -17.42 -0.17
N GLU A 55 -9.23 -16.65 -0.86
CA GLU A 55 -8.80 -15.54 -1.72
C GLU A 55 -8.21 -14.40 -0.90
N GLN A 56 -8.81 -14.09 0.27
CA GLN A 56 -8.31 -13.05 1.18
C GLN A 56 -6.99 -13.47 1.81
N LEU A 57 -6.84 -14.73 2.23
CA LEU A 57 -5.56 -15.26 2.73
C LEU A 57 -4.48 -15.21 1.65
N ASN A 58 -4.78 -15.64 0.42
CA ASN A 58 -3.85 -15.55 -0.70
C ASN A 58 -3.44 -14.09 -1.01
N LEU A 59 -4.35 -13.13 -0.83
CA LEU A 59 -4.01 -11.72 -0.98
C LEU A 59 -3.01 -11.26 0.09
N LEU A 60 -3.19 -11.65 1.36
CA LEU A 60 -2.24 -11.35 2.44
C LEU A 60 -0.87 -11.96 2.17
N ASP A 61 -0.81 -13.22 1.74
CA ASP A 61 0.44 -13.89 1.36
C ASP A 61 1.16 -13.16 0.21
N LYS A 62 0.42 -12.72 -0.81
CA LYS A 62 0.97 -11.92 -1.91
C LYS A 62 1.52 -10.59 -1.42
N ILE A 63 0.80 -9.88 -0.55
CA ILE A 63 1.26 -8.62 0.04
C ILE A 63 2.57 -8.86 0.79
N GLN A 64 2.63 -9.88 1.65
CA GLN A 64 3.83 -10.22 2.40
C GLN A 64 4.99 -10.62 1.49
N SER A 65 4.75 -11.38 0.45
CA SER A 65 5.79 -11.81 -0.51
C SER A 65 6.38 -10.65 -1.32
N ILE A 66 5.57 -9.64 -1.65
CA ILE A 66 5.97 -8.49 -2.46
C ILE A 66 6.65 -7.44 -1.59
N PHE A 67 6.03 -7.05 -0.47
CA PHE A 67 6.47 -5.91 0.35
C PHE A 67 7.42 -6.31 1.48
N GLY A 68 7.35 -7.55 1.99
CA GLY A 68 8.14 -8.00 3.13
C GLY A 68 9.67 -7.99 2.92
N LYS A 69 10.12 -7.79 1.66
CA LYS A 69 11.54 -7.59 1.33
C LYS A 69 12.02 -6.14 1.58
N TYR A 70 11.07 -5.21 1.71
CA TYR A 70 11.35 -3.78 1.81
C TYR A 70 10.99 -3.21 3.18
N VAL A 71 9.97 -3.80 3.81
CA VAL A 71 9.47 -3.40 5.14
C VAL A 71 9.12 -4.65 5.93
N GLU A 72 9.28 -4.58 7.22
CA GLU A 72 8.75 -5.61 8.13
C GLU A 72 7.24 -5.53 8.13
N ILE A 73 6.56 -6.67 7.92
CA ILE A 73 5.10 -6.77 7.90
C ILE A 73 4.68 -7.72 9.01
N GLU A 74 3.89 -7.20 9.91
CA GLU A 74 3.22 -7.96 10.96
C GLU A 74 1.73 -8.07 10.64
N LEU A 75 1.16 -9.27 10.78
CA LEU A 75 -0.28 -9.49 10.67
C LEU A 75 -0.91 -9.34 12.04
N ASP A 76 -1.59 -8.23 12.26
CA ASP A 76 -2.32 -7.96 13.49
C ASP A 76 -3.83 -8.15 13.27
N SER A 77 -4.38 -9.24 13.82
CA SER A 77 -5.82 -9.55 13.75
C SER A 77 -6.68 -8.66 14.66
N SER A 78 -6.07 -7.83 15.51
CA SER A 78 -6.75 -6.85 16.36
C SER A 78 -6.79 -5.45 15.77
N LEU A 79 -6.04 -5.21 14.69
CA LEU A 79 -5.97 -3.90 14.06
C LEU A 79 -7.35 -3.48 13.52
N VAL A 80 -7.92 -2.45 14.10
CA VAL A 80 -9.18 -1.84 13.68
C VAL A 80 -8.99 -0.34 13.50
N ARG A 81 -9.45 0.19 12.37
CA ARG A 81 -9.41 1.62 12.08
C ARG A 81 -10.65 2.34 12.62
N GLY A 82 -10.47 3.60 13.00
CA GLY A 82 -11.54 4.44 13.57
C GLY A 82 -12.63 4.90 12.58
N LEU A 83 -12.59 4.46 11.32
CA LEU A 83 -13.52 4.86 10.26
C LEU A 83 -14.24 3.63 9.70
N ASP A 84 -15.55 3.70 9.57
CA ASP A 84 -16.41 2.55 9.27
C ASP A 84 -16.57 2.27 7.76
N TYR A 85 -15.93 3.06 6.90
CA TYR A 85 -16.00 2.88 5.44
C TYR A 85 -15.05 1.82 4.87
N TYR A 86 -14.17 1.25 5.69
CA TYR A 86 -13.28 0.19 5.20
C TYR A 86 -14.02 -1.10 4.94
N THR A 87 -13.80 -1.69 3.76
CA THR A 87 -14.48 -2.89 3.27
C THR A 87 -13.57 -4.11 3.17
N GLY A 88 -12.29 -3.97 3.48
CA GLY A 88 -11.33 -5.06 3.33
C GLY A 88 -10.05 -4.83 4.13
N LEU A 89 -8.91 -4.96 3.46
CA LEU A 89 -7.59 -4.76 4.07
C LEU A 89 -7.48 -3.38 4.70
N VAL A 90 -7.00 -3.34 5.94
CA VAL A 90 -6.55 -2.14 6.63
C VAL A 90 -5.07 -2.27 6.98
N PHE A 91 -4.36 -1.17 7.07
CA PHE A 91 -2.93 -1.17 7.40
C PHE A 91 -2.52 0.10 8.14
N GLU A 92 -1.47 -0.04 8.92
CA GLU A 92 -0.76 1.07 9.56
C GLU A 92 0.73 0.96 9.29
N ALA A 93 1.43 2.10 9.31
CA ALA A 93 2.87 2.12 9.43
C ALA A 93 3.24 2.71 10.78
N VAL A 94 4.08 1.98 11.50
CA VAL A 94 4.50 2.31 12.86
C VAL A 94 6.01 2.55 12.93
N SER A 95 6.45 3.30 13.91
CA SER A 95 7.87 3.53 14.19
C SER A 95 8.12 3.62 15.68
N SER A 96 9.02 2.78 16.19
CA SER A 96 9.45 2.80 17.60
C SER A 96 10.01 4.15 18.04
N ASN A 97 10.44 5.00 17.11
CA ASN A 97 10.93 6.34 17.40
C ASN A 97 9.84 7.34 17.83
N LEU A 98 8.57 6.97 17.75
CA LEU A 98 7.43 7.83 18.10
C LEU A 98 6.84 7.57 19.50
N GLY A 99 7.42 6.64 20.25
CA GLY A 99 6.96 6.31 21.61
C GLY A 99 5.64 5.51 21.62
N ALA A 100 4.81 5.71 22.64
CA ALA A 100 3.62 4.89 22.89
C ALA A 100 2.50 5.01 21.83
N GLN A 101 2.50 6.07 21.04
CA GLN A 101 1.65 6.22 19.87
C GLN A 101 2.56 6.18 18.64
N ASP A 102 2.86 5.01 18.15
CA ASP A 102 3.91 4.74 17.16
C ASP A 102 3.42 4.80 15.70
N SER A 103 2.10 4.77 15.44
CA SER A 103 1.52 4.86 14.10
C SER A 103 1.65 6.27 13.52
N PHE A 104 2.26 6.41 12.35
CA PHE A 104 2.37 7.67 11.61
C PHE A 104 1.62 7.68 10.28
N LEU A 105 1.18 6.52 9.81
CA LEU A 105 0.39 6.35 8.59
C LEU A 105 -0.69 5.30 8.83
N GLY A 106 -1.86 5.52 8.29
CA GLY A 106 -2.91 4.53 8.31
C GLY A 106 -3.81 4.61 7.10
N GLY A 107 -4.29 3.46 6.66
CA GLY A 107 -5.12 3.36 5.47
C GLY A 107 -5.81 2.02 5.32
N GLY A 108 -6.42 1.81 4.16
CA GLY A 108 -7.10 0.57 3.83
C GLY A 108 -7.90 0.65 2.54
N ARG A 109 -8.59 -0.43 2.23
CA ARG A 109 -9.49 -0.56 1.09
C ARG A 109 -10.90 -0.13 1.47
N TYR A 110 -11.55 0.64 0.59
CA TYR A 110 -12.92 1.14 0.76
C TYR A 110 -13.63 1.18 -0.60
N ASP A 111 -14.49 0.20 -0.85
CA ASP A 111 -15.14 0.04 -2.14
C ASP A 111 -16.46 0.81 -2.24
N ASP A 112 -17.14 1.02 -1.12
CA ASP A 112 -18.49 1.59 -1.07
C ASP A 112 -18.51 3.12 -0.86
N LEU A 113 -17.42 3.72 -0.40
CA LEU A 113 -17.37 5.13 -0.01
C LEU A 113 -17.84 6.08 -1.12
N SER A 114 -17.45 5.83 -2.38
CA SER A 114 -17.89 6.66 -3.50
C SER A 114 -19.40 6.61 -3.70
N LYS A 115 -19.99 5.44 -3.57
CA LYS A 115 -21.44 5.19 -3.66
C LYS A 115 -22.20 5.84 -2.51
N ASP A 116 -21.69 5.73 -1.29
CA ASP A 116 -22.28 6.34 -0.09
C ASP A 116 -22.31 7.87 -0.17
N LEU A 117 -21.34 8.45 -0.89
CA LEU A 117 -21.29 9.88 -1.18
C LEU A 117 -22.07 10.29 -2.44
N GLY A 118 -22.88 9.40 -3.02
CA GLY A 118 -23.71 9.68 -4.19
C GLY A 118 -22.99 9.53 -5.54
N GLY A 119 -21.78 8.99 -5.56
CA GLY A 119 -21.00 8.69 -6.76
C GLY A 119 -21.29 7.29 -7.32
N LYS A 120 -20.44 6.85 -8.25
CA LYS A 120 -20.48 5.47 -8.77
C LYS A 120 -19.79 4.51 -7.80
N GLU A 121 -20.26 3.26 -7.77
CA GLU A 121 -19.55 2.19 -7.09
C GLU A 121 -18.16 2.01 -7.73
N MET A 122 -17.12 2.16 -6.93
CA MET A 122 -15.73 2.13 -7.41
C MET A 122 -14.81 1.68 -6.29
N PRO A 123 -14.10 0.56 -6.46
CA PRO A 123 -13.14 0.11 -5.47
C PRO A 123 -12.00 1.12 -5.34
N ALA A 124 -11.63 1.40 -4.11
CA ALA A 124 -10.55 2.33 -3.81
C ALA A 124 -9.69 1.84 -2.63
N ILE A 125 -8.45 2.26 -2.64
CA ILE A 125 -7.51 2.11 -1.53
C ILE A 125 -6.81 3.44 -1.31
N GLY A 126 -6.61 3.82 -0.07
CA GLY A 126 -5.92 5.05 0.27
C GLY A 126 -5.36 5.03 1.68
N PHE A 127 -4.63 6.08 2.00
CA PHE A 127 -4.03 6.26 3.31
C PHE A 127 -3.89 7.74 3.66
N ALA A 128 -3.73 8.01 4.96
CA ALA A 128 -3.36 9.33 5.47
C ALA A 128 -2.06 9.23 6.27
N ILE A 129 -1.25 10.28 6.23
CA ILE A 129 0.01 10.40 6.97
C ILE A 129 -0.05 11.59 7.89
N GLY A 130 0.36 11.42 9.15
CA GLY A 130 0.65 12.52 10.07
C GLY A 130 1.98 13.16 9.68
N LEU A 131 1.95 14.35 9.06
CA LEU A 131 3.16 15.03 8.56
C LEU A 131 4.13 15.36 9.68
N GLU A 132 3.63 15.80 10.82
CA GLU A 132 4.45 16.10 12.00
C GLU A 132 5.14 14.82 12.51
N ARG A 133 4.41 13.72 12.56
CA ARG A 133 4.93 12.42 12.99
C ARG A 133 5.98 11.88 12.01
N LEU A 134 5.69 11.97 10.70
CA LEU A 134 6.65 11.62 9.66
C LEU A 134 7.92 12.47 9.76
N ASN A 135 7.79 13.75 10.10
CA ASN A 135 8.94 14.65 10.23
C ASN A 135 9.82 14.31 11.43
N LEU A 136 9.24 13.77 12.53
CA LEU A 136 9.99 13.30 13.70
C LEU A 136 10.89 12.09 13.40
N ILE A 137 10.47 11.22 12.48
CA ILE A 137 11.23 10.01 12.11
C ILE A 137 12.13 10.20 10.89
N LYS A 138 11.89 11.25 10.11
CA LYS A 138 12.63 11.50 8.87
C LYS A 138 14.07 11.93 9.15
N LYS A 139 15.04 11.21 8.59
CA LYS A 139 16.41 11.69 8.47
C LYS A 139 16.44 12.73 7.34
N HIS A 140 16.69 13.99 7.67
CA HIS A 140 16.72 15.08 6.70
C HIS A 140 17.77 14.83 5.61
N LYS A 141 17.32 14.66 4.38
CA LYS A 141 18.15 14.81 3.18
C LYS A 141 17.54 15.91 2.33
N ASN A 142 18.38 16.83 1.85
CA ASN A 142 17.94 17.82 0.88
C ASN A 142 17.68 17.13 -0.47
N ILE A 143 16.43 16.90 -0.80
CA ILE A 143 16.03 16.32 -2.09
C ILE A 143 15.86 17.48 -3.09
N LYS A 144 16.71 17.51 -4.10
CA LYS A 144 16.59 18.46 -5.23
C LYS A 144 16.21 17.65 -6.47
N SER A 145 14.94 17.44 -6.77
CA SER A 145 14.61 16.80 -8.05
C SER A 145 13.45 17.42 -8.78
N ASN A 146 13.65 17.61 -10.09
CA ASN A 146 12.63 17.85 -11.10
C ASN A 146 12.63 16.79 -12.20
N LYS A 147 13.35 15.67 -12.04
CA LYS A 147 13.43 14.62 -13.07
C LYS A 147 12.30 13.62 -12.88
N VAL A 148 11.46 13.48 -13.90
CA VAL A 148 10.35 12.51 -13.90
C VAL A 148 10.66 11.40 -14.90
N ILE A 149 10.52 10.15 -14.44
CA ILE A 149 10.56 8.95 -15.28
C ILE A 149 9.23 8.22 -15.09
N SER A 150 8.70 7.66 -16.16
CA SER A 150 7.49 6.83 -16.08
C SER A 150 7.85 5.38 -16.36
N PHE A 151 7.37 4.45 -15.52
CA PHE A 151 7.50 3.02 -15.76
C PHE A 151 6.13 2.43 -16.07
N VAL A 152 6.00 1.79 -17.22
CA VAL A 152 4.75 1.23 -17.73
C VAL A 152 4.91 -0.23 -18.09
N THR A 153 3.85 -1.02 -17.87
CA THR A 153 3.72 -2.40 -18.31
C THR A 153 2.67 -2.51 -19.39
N THR A 154 2.74 -3.51 -20.26
CA THR A 154 1.72 -3.75 -21.29
C THR A 154 0.62 -4.70 -20.82
N SER A 155 0.86 -5.47 -19.78
CA SER A 155 -0.08 -6.45 -19.21
C SER A 155 0.11 -6.58 -17.69
N SER A 156 -0.94 -6.98 -16.99
CA SER A 156 -0.93 -7.22 -15.53
C SER A 156 0.01 -8.36 -15.10
N LYS A 157 0.32 -9.30 -16.00
CA LYS A 157 1.29 -10.40 -15.78
C LYS A 157 2.66 -9.88 -15.31
N MET A 158 3.06 -8.71 -15.79
CA MET A 158 4.38 -8.12 -15.53
C MET A 158 4.41 -7.23 -14.29
N ASN A 159 3.25 -6.85 -13.75
CA ASN A 159 3.15 -5.81 -12.72
C ASN A 159 3.95 -6.15 -11.45
N ALA A 160 3.99 -7.41 -11.03
CA ALA A 160 4.72 -7.81 -9.83
C ALA A 160 6.24 -7.63 -10.00
N LEU A 161 6.80 -8.00 -11.16
CA LEU A 161 8.23 -7.81 -11.46
C LEU A 161 8.55 -6.33 -11.63
N ALA A 162 7.75 -5.61 -12.43
CA ALA A 162 7.92 -4.17 -12.64
C ALA A 162 7.84 -3.38 -11.33
N PHE A 163 6.96 -3.78 -10.40
CA PHE A 163 6.90 -3.19 -9.07
C PHE A 163 8.21 -3.40 -8.29
N LYS A 164 8.75 -4.62 -8.27
CA LYS A 164 10.02 -4.91 -7.58
C LYS A 164 11.17 -4.06 -8.14
N ILE A 165 11.28 -3.97 -9.47
CA ILE A 165 12.28 -3.15 -10.13
C ILE A 165 12.07 -1.67 -9.79
N ALA A 166 10.85 -1.15 -9.83
CA ALA A 166 10.56 0.23 -9.46
C ALA A 166 10.96 0.56 -8.02
N GLN A 167 10.78 -0.37 -7.07
CA GLN A 167 11.22 -0.17 -5.69
C GLN A 167 12.75 -0.16 -5.58
N LEU A 168 13.42 -1.04 -6.29
CA LEU A 168 14.88 -1.06 -6.35
C LEU A 168 15.43 0.27 -6.91
N LEU A 169 14.89 0.75 -8.01
CA LEU A 169 15.28 2.02 -8.61
C LEU A 169 15.08 3.20 -7.63
N ARG A 170 13.92 3.29 -6.99
CA ARG A 170 13.62 4.32 -5.99
C ARG A 170 14.59 4.33 -4.81
N SER A 171 15.10 3.16 -4.41
CA SER A 171 16.07 3.06 -3.31
C SER A 171 17.47 3.56 -3.68
N HIS A 172 17.81 3.65 -4.98
CA HIS A 172 19.14 4.07 -5.45
C HIS A 172 19.22 5.55 -5.77
N ASN A 173 18.15 6.18 -6.20
CA ASN A 173 18.17 7.61 -6.51
C ASN A 173 16.86 8.28 -6.07
N TYR A 174 16.91 9.00 -4.95
CA TYR A 174 15.77 9.74 -4.39
C TYR A 174 15.49 11.07 -5.12
N ASP A 175 16.39 11.49 -6.00
CA ASP A 175 16.26 12.73 -6.76
C ASP A 175 15.41 12.53 -8.03
N ILE A 176 14.96 11.31 -8.31
CA ILE A 176 14.13 10.99 -9.44
C ILE A 176 12.71 10.66 -8.97
N ARG A 177 11.74 11.30 -9.56
CA ARG A 177 10.32 10.94 -9.40
C ARG A 177 9.97 9.82 -10.37
N LEU A 178 9.99 8.56 -9.91
CA LEU A 178 9.58 7.41 -10.71
C LEU A 178 8.08 7.18 -10.57
N GLU A 179 7.33 7.52 -11.62
CA GLU A 179 5.89 7.29 -11.73
C GLU A 179 5.61 5.92 -12.35
N THR A 180 4.83 5.09 -11.67
CA THR A 180 4.43 3.78 -12.18
C THR A 180 3.01 3.82 -12.76
N ASN A 181 2.80 3.20 -13.92
CA ASN A 181 1.48 3.09 -14.54
C ASN A 181 1.24 1.64 -14.99
N PHE A 182 0.72 0.84 -14.07
CA PHE A 182 0.46 -0.60 -14.22
C PHE A 182 -1.03 -0.90 -14.40
N THR A 183 -1.77 0.02 -14.98
CA THR A 183 -3.20 -0.14 -15.29
C THR A 183 -3.41 -0.96 -16.58
N ASP A 184 -4.65 -1.35 -16.87
CA ASP A 184 -5.02 -2.06 -18.10
C ASP A 184 -5.20 -1.15 -19.33
N ALA A 185 -4.83 0.14 -19.20
CA ALA A 185 -4.89 1.08 -20.31
C ALA A 185 -3.90 0.69 -21.44
N SER A 186 -4.20 1.04 -22.68
CA SER A 186 -3.30 0.79 -23.81
C SER A 186 -1.95 1.49 -23.64
N LEU A 187 -0.87 0.92 -24.19
CA LEU A 187 0.47 1.51 -24.16
C LEU A 187 0.46 2.96 -24.67
N LYS A 188 -0.27 3.24 -25.75
CA LYS A 188 -0.41 4.60 -26.31
C LYS A 188 -1.00 5.58 -25.28
N ALA A 189 -2.00 5.16 -24.51
CA ALA A 189 -2.59 5.99 -23.46
C ALA A 189 -1.61 6.22 -22.30
N LYS A 190 -0.85 5.20 -21.91
CA LYS A 190 0.19 5.28 -20.88
C LYS A 190 1.32 6.23 -21.26
N LEU A 191 1.81 6.13 -22.51
CA LEU A 191 2.83 7.04 -23.05
C LEU A 191 2.35 8.49 -23.09
N ARG A 192 1.09 8.73 -23.54
CA ARG A 192 0.49 10.07 -23.51
C ARG A 192 0.41 10.64 -22.09
N LYS A 193 0.06 9.81 -21.10
CA LYS A 193 0.04 10.22 -19.69
C LYS A 193 1.44 10.56 -19.20
N ALA A 194 2.45 9.75 -19.51
CA ALA A 194 3.85 9.99 -19.15
C ALA A 194 4.34 11.33 -19.71
N SER A 195 4.09 11.61 -20.99
CA SER A 195 4.43 12.88 -21.63
C SER A 195 3.75 14.07 -20.93
N LYS A 196 2.46 13.96 -20.58
CA LYS A 196 1.74 15.02 -19.85
C LYS A 196 2.28 15.27 -18.45
N LEU A 197 2.90 14.27 -17.81
CA LEU A 197 3.55 14.39 -16.52
C LEU A 197 4.96 15.01 -16.62
N GLY A 198 5.45 15.32 -17.83
CA GLY A 198 6.79 15.83 -18.07
C GLY A 198 7.89 14.79 -17.88
N ALA A 199 7.58 13.51 -18.09
CA ALA A 199 8.59 12.47 -18.01
C ALA A 199 9.63 12.67 -19.12
N LYS A 200 10.92 12.62 -18.74
CA LYS A 200 12.04 12.63 -19.71
C LYS A 200 12.20 11.27 -20.38
N PHE A 201 12.08 10.22 -19.59
CA PHE A 201 12.19 8.85 -20.06
C PHE A 201 10.95 8.03 -19.68
N VAL A 202 10.65 7.04 -20.50
CA VAL A 202 9.69 6.00 -20.19
C VAL A 202 10.39 4.65 -20.23
N PHE A 203 10.27 3.90 -19.14
CA PHE A 203 10.64 2.50 -19.04
C PHE A 203 9.43 1.67 -19.41
N ILE A 204 9.57 0.77 -20.37
CA ILE A 204 8.50 -0.06 -20.90
C ILE A 204 8.86 -1.52 -20.64
N MET A 205 7.93 -2.27 -20.04
CA MET A 205 8.02 -3.71 -19.92
C MET A 205 6.83 -4.32 -20.66
N GLY A 206 7.08 -4.89 -21.81
CA GLY A 206 6.18 -5.71 -22.60
C GLY A 206 6.48 -7.20 -22.41
N GLU A 207 5.85 -8.05 -23.23
CA GLU A 207 6.07 -9.50 -23.16
C GLU A 207 7.50 -9.88 -23.54
N GLU A 208 8.05 -9.27 -24.57
CA GLU A 208 9.43 -9.53 -25.02
C GLU A 208 10.45 -9.12 -23.95
N GLU A 209 10.27 -7.94 -23.34
CA GLU A 209 11.13 -7.47 -22.26
C GLU A 209 11.00 -8.36 -21.01
N PHE A 210 9.80 -8.81 -20.70
CA PHE A 210 9.54 -9.69 -19.55
C PHE A 210 10.18 -11.07 -19.73
N GLU A 211 10.21 -11.62 -20.95
CA GLU A 211 10.81 -12.93 -21.27
C GLU A 211 12.34 -12.87 -21.38
N SER A 212 12.88 -11.70 -21.75
CA SER A 212 14.33 -11.50 -21.93
C SER A 212 15.01 -10.81 -20.74
N ASP A 213 14.31 -10.57 -19.65
CA ASP A 213 14.80 -9.85 -18.46
C ASP A 213 15.38 -8.45 -18.78
N THR A 214 14.69 -7.74 -19.67
CA THR A 214 15.11 -6.40 -20.13
C THR A 214 14.01 -5.36 -19.92
N ILE A 215 14.35 -4.10 -20.18
CA ILE A 215 13.43 -2.95 -20.16
C ILE A 215 13.75 -2.08 -21.36
N THR A 216 12.74 -1.73 -22.13
CA THR A 216 12.88 -0.71 -23.18
C THR A 216 12.85 0.69 -22.56
N VAL A 217 13.91 1.45 -22.75
CA VAL A 217 14.04 2.86 -22.36
C VAL A 217 13.75 3.73 -23.57
N LYS A 218 12.78 4.62 -23.46
CA LYS A 218 12.45 5.59 -24.51
C LYS A 218 12.57 7.00 -23.97
N SER A 219 13.28 7.89 -24.69
CA SER A 219 13.33 9.32 -24.40
C SER A 219 12.12 10.04 -25.01
N PHE A 220 11.66 11.11 -24.34
CA PHE A 220 10.74 12.09 -24.90
C PHE A 220 11.44 13.36 -25.37
N ASP A 221 12.69 13.61 -24.89
CA ASP A 221 13.48 14.80 -25.22
C ASP A 221 14.31 14.61 -26.51
N GLU A 222 14.68 13.36 -26.85
CA GLU A 222 15.48 13.01 -28.00
C GLU A 222 14.66 12.17 -28.99
N ASP A 223 14.50 12.70 -30.21
CA ASP A 223 13.75 12.02 -31.26
C ASP A 223 14.40 10.69 -31.66
N GLY A 224 13.62 9.61 -31.50
CA GLY A 224 14.03 8.26 -31.90
C GLY A 224 14.93 7.53 -30.89
N TYR A 225 15.30 8.13 -29.76
CA TYR A 225 16.04 7.40 -28.73
C TYR A 225 15.15 6.34 -28.10
N GLN A 226 15.48 5.10 -28.38
CA GLN A 226 14.88 3.93 -27.79
C GLN A 226 15.91 2.80 -27.74
N VAL A 227 16.15 2.26 -26.58
CA VAL A 227 17.15 1.21 -26.34
C VAL A 227 16.58 0.16 -25.39
N ASN A 228 16.95 -1.09 -25.59
CA ASN A 228 16.63 -2.18 -24.69
C ASN A 228 17.82 -2.42 -23.76
N MET A 229 17.58 -2.45 -22.46
CA MET A 229 18.60 -2.56 -21.41
C MET A 229 18.27 -3.74 -20.49
N SER A 230 19.26 -4.47 -20.05
CA SER A 230 19.13 -5.43 -18.95
C SER A 230 18.79 -4.73 -17.63
N PHE A 231 18.37 -5.47 -16.62
CA PHE A 231 18.04 -4.89 -15.31
C PHE A 231 19.25 -4.24 -14.62
N ASP A 232 20.45 -4.76 -14.85
CA ASP A 232 21.69 -4.15 -14.30
C ASP A 232 22.02 -2.84 -15.01
N GLU A 233 21.92 -2.80 -16.34
CA GLU A 233 22.13 -1.57 -17.14
C GLU A 233 21.11 -0.49 -16.79
N ILE A 234 19.85 -0.87 -16.56
CA ILE A 234 18.80 0.07 -16.11
C ILE A 234 19.15 0.69 -14.76
N LEU A 235 19.70 -0.10 -13.83
CA LEU A 235 20.08 0.38 -12.51
C LEU A 235 21.20 1.42 -12.61
N ASP A 236 22.21 1.15 -13.44
CA ASP A 236 23.32 2.08 -13.65
C ASP A 236 22.85 3.33 -14.41
N PHE A 237 22.09 3.17 -15.47
CA PHE A 237 21.46 4.28 -16.18
C PHE A 237 20.64 5.20 -15.23
N TYR A 238 19.85 4.59 -14.32
CA TYR A 238 19.03 5.34 -13.37
C TYR A 238 19.84 6.08 -12.29
N LYS A 239 21.03 5.59 -11.95
CA LYS A 239 21.95 6.29 -11.03
C LYS A 239 22.57 7.53 -11.67
N ASP A 240 22.82 7.48 -12.99
CA ASP A 240 23.56 8.50 -13.73
C ASP A 240 22.65 9.63 -14.26
N ILE A 241 21.33 9.42 -14.28
CA ILE A 241 20.36 10.44 -14.65
C ILE A 241 20.17 11.42 -13.48
#